data_7311fbca9119413e78769b90cb944b1c
#
_entry.id   7311fbca9119413e78769b90cb944b1c
#
_cell.length_a   1.000
_cell.length_b   1.000
_cell.length_c   1.000
_cell.angle_alpha   90.00
_cell.angle_beta   90.00
_cell.angle_gamma   90.00
#
_symmetry.space_group_name_H-M   'P 1'
#
loop_
_entity.id
_entity.type
_entity.pdbx_description
1 polymer ?
#
loop_
_entity_poly.entity_id
_entity_poly.type
_entity_poly.pdbx_seq_one_letter_code
_entity_poly.pdbx_strand_id
1 'polypeptide(L)'
;PNVTGKLHLGHAWDTTLQDIIIRFKKMQGYNAIWVPGMDHAGIATQAKVDAKLRDMGINPRGITREEWLKYAWDWKNEYAKNIHEQWAKLGLALCYSKERFTLDEGLNRAVNHVFKTLYDEGLIYRGERIINWDPQAMTALSNEEVIYKEVKGAFYHIKYFIEGTNEFLEVATTRPETLFGDTAVAVNPNDERYKDLI
;
A
#
# COMPACT_ATOMS: atom_id res chain seq x y z
N PRO A 1 2.55 2.71 -16.21
CA PRO A 1 1.22 2.23 -15.81
C PRO A 1 1.31 0.95 -14.98
N ASN A 2 0.23 0.67 -14.23
CA ASN A 2 0.08 -0.55 -13.45
C ASN A 2 -0.35 -1.73 -14.35
N VAL A 3 0.15 -2.94 -14.07
CA VAL A 3 -0.25 -4.16 -14.80
C VAL A 3 -1.59 -4.73 -14.28
N THR A 4 -2.50 -3.88 -13.85
CA THR A 4 -3.82 -4.25 -13.31
C THR A 4 -4.89 -4.43 -14.38
N GLY A 5 -4.65 -3.96 -15.61
CA GLY A 5 -5.61 -3.98 -16.70
C GLY A 5 -5.13 -3.26 -17.95
N LYS A 6 -6.07 -3.02 -18.87
CA LYS A 6 -5.80 -2.26 -20.09
C LYS A 6 -5.69 -0.76 -19.78
N LEU A 7 -4.91 -0.04 -20.60
CA LEU A 7 -4.85 1.42 -20.53
C LEU A 7 -6.19 2.04 -20.94
N HIS A 8 -6.49 3.20 -20.39
CA HIS A 8 -7.67 4.01 -20.69
C HIS A 8 -7.28 5.40 -21.17
N LEU A 9 -8.25 6.24 -21.53
CA LEU A 9 -8.01 7.58 -22.07
C LEU A 9 -7.14 8.48 -21.20
N GLY A 10 -7.22 8.35 -19.87
CA GLY A 10 -6.33 9.09 -18.96
C GLY A 10 -4.86 8.76 -19.17
N HIS A 11 -4.52 7.48 -19.37
CA HIS A 11 -3.16 7.07 -19.70
C HIS A 11 -2.73 7.60 -21.09
N ALA A 12 -3.64 7.56 -22.07
CA ALA A 12 -3.35 8.09 -23.40
C ALA A 12 -3.08 9.61 -23.36
N TRP A 13 -3.88 10.35 -22.58
CA TRP A 13 -3.69 11.78 -22.37
C TRP A 13 -2.32 12.09 -21.77
N ASP A 14 -2.02 11.48 -20.64
CA ASP A 14 -0.75 11.67 -19.92
C ASP A 14 0.46 11.36 -20.81
N THR A 15 0.48 10.18 -21.44
CA THR A 15 1.61 9.76 -22.29
C THR A 15 1.73 10.60 -23.57
N THR A 16 0.63 11.10 -24.14
CA THR A 16 0.68 11.98 -25.33
C THR A 16 1.38 13.29 -25.00
N LEU A 17 1.14 13.89 -23.85
CA LEU A 17 1.82 15.12 -23.44
C LEU A 17 3.35 14.92 -23.34
N GLN A 18 3.76 13.82 -22.78
CA GLN A 18 5.19 13.44 -22.67
C GLN A 18 5.79 13.16 -24.05
N ASP A 19 5.07 12.47 -24.93
CA ASP A 19 5.50 12.16 -26.28
C ASP A 19 5.76 13.41 -27.13
N ILE A 20 4.86 14.39 -27.04
CA ILE A 20 5.02 15.68 -27.71
C ILE A 20 6.31 16.37 -27.29
N ILE A 21 6.58 16.41 -26.00
CA ILE A 21 7.78 17.06 -25.46
C ILE A 21 9.05 16.35 -25.95
N ILE A 22 9.09 15.02 -25.87
CA ILE A 22 10.25 14.22 -26.30
C ILE A 22 10.51 14.40 -27.79
N ARG A 23 9.48 14.34 -28.63
CA ARG A 23 9.60 14.55 -30.08
C ARG A 23 10.05 15.97 -30.40
N PHE A 24 9.46 16.96 -29.75
CA PHE A 24 9.84 18.36 -29.93
C PHE A 24 11.30 18.59 -29.59
N LYS A 25 11.79 18.05 -28.47
CA LYS A 25 13.20 18.16 -28.09
C LYS A 25 14.14 17.46 -29.07
N LYS A 26 13.78 16.29 -29.55
CA LYS A 26 14.56 15.60 -30.61
C LYS A 26 14.64 16.43 -31.89
N MET A 27 13.53 17.05 -32.31
CA MET A 27 13.54 17.93 -33.49
C MET A 27 14.40 19.18 -33.30
N GLN A 28 14.59 19.64 -32.07
CA GLN A 28 15.52 20.73 -31.73
C GLN A 28 17.00 20.27 -31.64
N GLY A 29 17.31 19.00 -31.93
CA GLY A 29 18.69 18.48 -31.89
C GLY A 29 19.14 17.97 -30.50
N TYR A 30 18.25 17.91 -29.51
CA TYR A 30 18.59 17.32 -28.20
C TYR A 30 18.66 15.81 -28.27
N ASN A 31 19.62 15.21 -27.56
CA ASN A 31 19.68 13.77 -27.34
C ASN A 31 18.69 13.36 -26.24
N ALA A 32 17.39 13.48 -26.54
CA ALA A 32 16.31 13.17 -25.60
C ALA A 32 15.95 11.69 -25.65
N ILE A 33 15.79 11.06 -24.49
CA ILE A 33 15.37 9.67 -24.35
C ILE A 33 14.16 9.60 -23.41
N TRP A 34 13.21 8.73 -23.73
CA TRP A 34 12.05 8.43 -22.88
C TRP A 34 12.04 6.93 -22.53
N VAL A 35 12.35 6.63 -21.29
CA VAL A 35 12.43 5.25 -20.79
C VAL A 35 11.06 4.83 -20.25
N PRO A 36 10.42 3.81 -20.85
CA PRO A 36 9.17 3.27 -20.32
C PRO A 36 9.38 2.42 -19.09
N GLY A 37 8.33 2.27 -18.30
CA GLY A 37 8.29 1.37 -17.17
C GLY A 37 6.87 0.95 -16.82
N MET A 38 6.77 -0.20 -16.14
CA MET A 38 5.49 -0.72 -15.63
C MET A 38 5.61 -1.01 -14.15
N ASP A 39 4.51 -0.76 -13.44
CA ASP A 39 4.39 -1.03 -12.02
C ASP A 39 3.58 -2.31 -11.76
N HIS A 40 4.05 -3.12 -10.82
CA HIS A 40 3.35 -4.33 -10.38
C HIS A 40 2.09 -4.05 -9.55
N ALA A 41 1.91 -2.85 -9.02
CA ALA A 41 0.73 -2.36 -8.28
C ALA A 41 0.28 -3.24 -7.08
N GLY A 42 1.14 -4.12 -6.57
CA GLY A 42 0.95 -4.88 -5.33
C GLY A 42 -0.46 -5.43 -5.12
N ILE A 43 -1.17 -4.92 -4.10
CA ILE A 43 -2.49 -5.38 -3.64
C ILE A 43 -3.54 -5.38 -4.76
N ALA A 44 -3.57 -4.36 -5.61
CA ALA A 44 -4.55 -4.27 -6.69
C ALA A 44 -4.38 -5.39 -7.74
N THR A 45 -3.14 -5.72 -8.09
CA THR A 45 -2.85 -6.86 -8.98
C THR A 45 -3.17 -8.19 -8.31
N GLN A 46 -2.83 -8.36 -7.02
CA GLN A 46 -3.17 -9.56 -6.25
C GLN A 46 -4.68 -9.80 -6.24
N ALA A 47 -5.48 -8.76 -5.97
CA ALA A 47 -6.94 -8.86 -5.99
C ALA A 47 -7.50 -9.31 -7.35
N LYS A 48 -6.89 -8.86 -8.46
CA LYS A 48 -7.26 -9.28 -9.82
C LYS A 48 -6.88 -10.74 -10.09
N VAL A 49 -5.69 -11.17 -9.69
CA VAL A 49 -5.26 -12.57 -9.81
C VAL A 49 -6.14 -13.48 -8.98
N ASP A 50 -6.47 -13.11 -7.74
CA ASP A 50 -7.37 -13.85 -6.86
C ASP A 50 -8.77 -13.97 -7.45
N ALA A 51 -9.31 -12.91 -8.04
CA ALA A 51 -10.60 -12.95 -8.73
C ALA A 51 -10.56 -13.94 -9.91
N LYS A 52 -9.52 -13.86 -10.77
CA LYS A 52 -9.33 -14.80 -11.88
C LYS A 52 -9.25 -16.27 -11.41
N LEU A 53 -8.53 -16.53 -10.31
CA LEU A 53 -8.45 -17.88 -9.74
C LEU A 53 -9.81 -18.38 -9.28
N ARG A 54 -10.61 -17.54 -8.61
CA ARG A 54 -11.99 -17.90 -8.18
C ARG A 54 -12.88 -18.19 -9.38
N ASP A 55 -12.79 -17.40 -10.45
CA ASP A 55 -13.54 -17.63 -11.69
C ASP A 55 -13.17 -18.96 -12.35
N MET A 56 -11.93 -19.43 -12.16
CA MET A 56 -11.44 -20.76 -12.58
C MET A 56 -11.82 -21.89 -11.60
N GLY A 57 -12.54 -21.59 -10.51
CA GLY A 57 -12.89 -22.57 -9.48
C GLY A 57 -11.75 -22.91 -8.51
N ILE A 58 -10.65 -22.12 -8.53
CA ILE A 58 -9.48 -22.32 -7.66
C ILE A 58 -9.60 -21.41 -6.44
N ASN A 59 -9.49 -21.97 -5.25
CA ASN A 59 -9.40 -21.17 -4.03
C ASN A 59 -7.97 -20.60 -3.88
N PRO A 60 -7.77 -19.27 -3.94
CA PRO A 60 -6.44 -18.67 -3.84
C PRO A 60 -5.70 -18.98 -2.53
N ARG A 61 -6.45 -19.25 -1.45
CA ARG A 61 -5.89 -19.63 -0.14
C ARG A 61 -5.62 -21.13 -0.01
N GLY A 62 -6.04 -21.95 -0.98
CA GLY A 62 -5.87 -23.40 -0.99
C GLY A 62 -4.68 -23.87 -1.81
N ILE A 63 -3.94 -22.97 -2.46
CA ILE A 63 -2.75 -23.26 -3.25
C ILE A 63 -1.48 -22.74 -2.57
N THR A 64 -0.32 -23.26 -2.95
CA THR A 64 0.96 -22.80 -2.43
C THR A 64 1.30 -21.41 -2.98
N ARG A 65 2.22 -20.69 -2.30
CA ARG A 65 2.70 -19.39 -2.77
C ARG A 65 3.37 -19.50 -4.15
N GLU A 66 4.11 -20.55 -4.38
CA GLU A 66 4.80 -20.82 -5.65
C GLU A 66 3.81 -21.03 -6.80
N GLU A 67 2.72 -21.73 -6.56
CA GLU A 67 1.64 -21.93 -7.54
C GLU A 67 0.92 -20.60 -7.79
N TRP A 68 0.59 -19.86 -6.75
CA TRP A 68 -0.05 -18.55 -6.87
C TRP A 68 0.83 -17.57 -7.68
N LEU A 69 2.15 -17.55 -7.42
CA LEU A 69 3.09 -16.69 -8.15
C LEU A 69 3.13 -16.99 -9.64
N LYS A 70 2.94 -18.24 -10.09
CA LYS A 70 2.84 -18.56 -11.52
C LYS A 70 1.69 -17.79 -12.17
N TYR A 71 0.51 -17.82 -11.56
CA TYR A 71 -0.65 -17.06 -12.06
C TYR A 71 -0.42 -15.54 -12.04
N ALA A 72 0.27 -15.03 -11.03
CA ALA A 72 0.59 -13.61 -10.95
C ALA A 72 1.58 -13.19 -12.05
N TRP A 73 2.60 -14.01 -12.35
CA TRP A 73 3.53 -13.74 -13.44
C TRP A 73 2.87 -13.87 -14.82
N ASP A 74 1.99 -14.83 -14.99
CA ASP A 74 1.21 -14.98 -16.24
C ASP A 74 0.31 -13.77 -16.45
N TRP A 75 -0.38 -13.30 -15.41
CA TRP A 75 -1.15 -12.06 -15.42
C TRP A 75 -0.29 -10.86 -15.84
N LYS A 76 0.84 -10.67 -15.16
CA LYS A 76 1.79 -9.59 -15.48
C LYS A 76 2.23 -9.64 -16.94
N ASN A 77 2.59 -10.82 -17.46
CA ASN A 77 3.07 -10.98 -18.82
C ASN A 77 1.97 -10.67 -19.86
N GLU A 78 0.74 -11.14 -19.61
CA GLU A 78 -0.42 -10.85 -20.44
C GLU A 78 -0.69 -9.35 -20.53
N TYR A 79 -0.79 -8.67 -19.37
CA TYR A 79 -1.12 -7.24 -19.36
C TYR A 79 0.05 -6.35 -19.78
N ALA A 80 1.29 -6.73 -19.53
CA ALA A 80 2.45 -6.04 -20.08
C ALA A 80 2.43 -6.07 -21.62
N LYS A 81 2.12 -7.22 -22.22
CA LYS A 81 1.94 -7.33 -23.68
C LYS A 81 0.82 -6.41 -24.19
N ASN A 82 -0.33 -6.41 -23.53
CA ASN A 82 -1.44 -5.54 -23.89
C ASN A 82 -1.06 -4.05 -23.82
N ILE A 83 -0.31 -3.65 -22.80
CA ILE A 83 0.19 -2.28 -22.64
C ILE A 83 1.15 -1.92 -23.78
N HIS A 84 2.09 -2.80 -24.14
CA HIS A 84 2.98 -2.58 -25.28
C HIS A 84 2.21 -2.39 -26.59
N GLU A 85 1.19 -3.21 -26.85
CA GLU A 85 0.33 -3.08 -28.03
C GLU A 85 -0.43 -1.75 -28.05
N GLN A 86 -0.90 -1.28 -26.89
CA GLN A 86 -1.57 0.01 -26.77
C GLN A 86 -0.61 1.18 -26.96
N TRP A 87 0.59 1.13 -26.40
CA TRP A 87 1.64 2.13 -26.63
C TRP A 87 2.07 2.17 -28.11
N ALA A 88 2.18 1.01 -28.74
CA ALA A 88 2.50 0.94 -30.17
C ALA A 88 1.40 1.56 -31.02
N LYS A 89 0.11 1.35 -30.69
CA LYS A 89 -1.01 2.00 -31.37
C LYS A 89 -1.02 3.52 -31.22
N LEU A 90 -0.60 4.03 -30.08
CA LEU A 90 -0.43 5.47 -29.85
C LEU A 90 0.82 6.02 -30.55
N GLY A 91 1.72 5.16 -31.02
CA GLY A 91 2.95 5.55 -31.69
C GLY A 91 3.96 6.27 -30.79
N LEU A 92 3.99 5.97 -29.50
CA LEU A 92 4.84 6.66 -28.53
C LEU A 92 6.34 6.45 -28.81
N ALA A 93 7.13 7.51 -28.66
CA ALA A 93 8.59 7.52 -28.91
C ALA A 93 9.39 6.91 -27.75
N LEU A 94 8.98 5.75 -27.26
CA LEU A 94 9.56 5.04 -26.13
C LEU A 94 10.85 4.30 -26.50
N CYS A 95 11.81 4.24 -25.57
CA CYS A 95 13.01 3.44 -25.70
C CYS A 95 12.84 2.08 -24.99
N TYR A 96 12.19 1.14 -25.68
CA TYR A 96 11.88 -0.20 -25.13
C TYR A 96 13.12 -1.00 -24.69
N SER A 97 14.29 -0.76 -25.31
CA SER A 97 15.52 -1.45 -24.91
C SER A 97 16.01 -1.08 -23.49
N LYS A 98 15.45 -0.02 -22.92
CA LYS A 98 15.73 0.45 -21.54
C LYS A 98 14.54 0.31 -20.61
N GLU A 99 13.49 -0.37 -21.05
CA GLU A 99 12.28 -0.58 -20.25
C GLU A 99 12.60 -1.21 -18.90
N ARG A 100 11.86 -0.78 -17.88
CA ARG A 100 11.96 -1.30 -16.51
C ARG A 100 10.62 -1.81 -16.01
N PHE A 101 10.70 -2.78 -15.12
CA PHE A 101 9.56 -3.27 -14.35
C PHE A 101 9.92 -3.22 -12.86
N THR A 102 9.00 -2.76 -12.02
CA THR A 102 9.27 -2.51 -10.59
C THR A 102 9.80 -3.72 -9.81
N LEU A 103 9.53 -4.95 -10.30
CA LEU A 103 10.07 -6.20 -9.73
C LEU A 103 11.18 -6.83 -10.57
N ASP A 104 11.79 -6.11 -11.52
CA ASP A 104 12.95 -6.65 -12.23
C ASP A 104 14.16 -6.82 -11.29
N GLU A 105 15.10 -7.65 -11.68
CA GLU A 105 16.26 -8.00 -10.85
C GLU A 105 17.07 -6.77 -10.41
N GLY A 106 17.25 -5.80 -11.32
CA GLY A 106 18.02 -4.59 -11.04
C GLY A 106 17.34 -3.68 -10.02
N LEU A 107 16.02 -3.44 -10.18
CA LEU A 107 15.24 -2.65 -9.23
C LEU A 107 15.08 -3.39 -7.88
N ASN A 108 14.93 -4.70 -7.89
CA ASN A 108 14.89 -5.49 -6.67
C ASN A 108 16.20 -5.35 -5.87
N ARG A 109 17.36 -5.45 -6.53
CA ARG A 109 18.66 -5.20 -5.88
C ARG A 109 18.77 -3.77 -5.32
N ALA A 110 18.31 -2.78 -6.07
CA ALA A 110 18.33 -1.38 -5.64
C ALA A 110 17.47 -1.15 -4.38
N VAL A 111 16.25 -1.67 -4.37
CA VAL A 111 15.34 -1.58 -3.21
C VAL A 111 15.97 -2.23 -1.97
N ASN A 112 16.50 -3.45 -2.11
CA ASN A 112 17.14 -4.14 -0.99
C ASN A 112 18.40 -3.41 -0.49
N HIS A 113 19.17 -2.82 -1.39
CA HIS A 113 20.33 -2.02 -1.02
C HIS A 113 19.94 -0.78 -0.23
N VAL A 114 18.96 -0.02 -0.71
CA VAL A 114 18.46 1.19 -0.01
C VAL A 114 17.88 0.83 1.34
N PHE A 115 17.05 -0.21 1.43
CA PHE A 115 16.47 -0.67 2.70
C PHE A 115 17.57 -1.01 3.71
N LYS A 116 18.57 -1.80 3.28
CA LYS A 116 19.69 -2.17 4.15
C LYS A 116 20.48 -0.95 4.61
N THR A 117 20.78 -0.03 3.70
CA THR A 117 21.53 1.20 4.03
C THR A 117 20.81 2.02 5.09
N LEU A 118 19.51 2.28 4.89
CA LEU A 118 18.70 3.04 5.84
C LEU A 118 18.55 2.33 7.20
N TYR A 119 18.54 1.00 7.21
CA TYR A 119 18.54 0.22 8.45
C TYR A 119 19.88 0.34 9.18
N ASP A 120 21.00 0.20 8.46
CA ASP A 120 22.36 0.32 9.02
C ASP A 120 22.61 1.74 9.60
N GLU A 121 22.02 2.77 8.99
CA GLU A 121 22.05 4.16 9.46
C GLU A 121 21.08 4.44 10.63
N GLY A 122 20.26 3.47 11.04
CA GLY A 122 19.28 3.62 12.12
C GLY A 122 18.04 4.43 11.76
N LEU A 123 17.84 4.76 10.47
CA LEU A 123 16.67 5.51 9.98
C LEU A 123 15.43 4.63 9.85
N ILE A 124 15.61 3.33 9.63
CA ILE A 124 14.56 2.31 9.64
C ILE A 124 14.75 1.43 10.87
N TYR A 125 13.69 1.22 11.62
CA TYR A 125 13.69 0.34 12.78
C TYR A 125 12.37 -0.45 12.85
N ARG A 126 12.39 -1.59 13.51
CA ARG A 126 11.20 -2.38 13.80
C ARG A 126 10.50 -1.81 15.03
N GLY A 127 9.22 -1.51 14.92
CA GLY A 127 8.42 -1.00 16.02
C GLY A 127 6.94 -1.32 15.82
N GLU A 128 6.17 -1.21 16.90
CA GLU A 128 4.73 -1.39 16.90
C GLU A 128 4.04 -0.05 16.71
N ARG A 129 3.04 0.00 15.85
CA ARG A 129 2.21 1.18 15.55
C ARG A 129 0.77 0.74 15.32
N ILE A 130 -0.17 1.62 15.67
CA ILE A 130 -1.57 1.44 15.28
C ILE A 130 -1.68 1.69 13.78
N ILE A 131 -2.30 0.74 13.07
CA ILE A 131 -2.50 0.78 11.62
C ILE A 131 -3.98 0.59 11.29
N ASN A 132 -4.40 1.04 10.10
CA ASN A 132 -5.67 0.65 9.52
C ASN A 132 -5.53 -0.79 8.97
N TRP A 133 -6.42 -1.67 9.39
CA TRP A 133 -6.38 -3.09 9.04
C TRP A 133 -7.70 -3.54 8.44
N ASP A 134 -7.66 -4.18 7.26
CA ASP A 134 -8.82 -4.86 6.67
C ASP A 134 -8.78 -6.35 7.05
N PRO A 135 -9.69 -6.83 7.91
CA PRO A 135 -9.71 -8.23 8.33
C PRO A 135 -10.18 -9.19 7.22
N GLN A 136 -10.88 -8.69 6.20
CA GLN A 136 -11.31 -9.51 5.07
C GLN A 136 -10.17 -9.73 4.08
N ALA A 137 -9.47 -8.67 3.70
CA ALA A 137 -8.31 -8.73 2.83
C ALA A 137 -7.04 -9.22 3.58
N MET A 138 -7.05 -9.14 4.93
CA MET A 138 -5.91 -9.49 5.81
C MET A 138 -4.65 -8.66 5.46
N THR A 139 -4.84 -7.36 5.30
CA THR A 139 -3.77 -6.42 4.96
C THR A 139 -3.92 -5.09 5.67
N ALA A 140 -2.80 -4.39 5.83
CA ALA A 140 -2.80 -2.98 6.22
C ALA A 140 -3.30 -2.10 5.06
N LEU A 141 -3.95 -1.00 5.41
CA LEU A 141 -4.45 0.00 4.47
C LEU A 141 -3.74 1.33 4.70
N SER A 142 -3.51 2.08 3.62
CA SER A 142 -3.07 3.46 3.71
C SER A 142 -4.24 4.36 4.19
N ASN A 143 -3.92 5.56 4.66
CA ASN A 143 -4.95 6.50 5.09
C ASN A 143 -5.87 6.93 3.93
N GLU A 144 -5.34 6.96 2.72
CA GLU A 144 -6.06 7.34 1.50
C GLU A 144 -7.10 6.28 1.07
N GLU A 145 -6.92 5.04 1.49
CA GLU A 145 -7.84 3.93 1.19
C GLU A 145 -8.98 3.83 2.21
N VAL A 146 -8.90 4.54 3.33
CA VAL A 146 -9.90 4.52 4.40
C VAL A 146 -11.06 5.44 4.07
N ILE A 147 -12.26 4.90 4.00
CA ILE A 147 -13.50 5.66 3.79
C ILE A 147 -14.14 5.91 5.15
N TYR A 148 -14.13 7.18 5.59
CA TYR A 148 -14.77 7.58 6.83
C TYR A 148 -16.28 7.70 6.65
N LYS A 149 -17.04 7.13 7.60
CA LYS A 149 -18.50 7.21 7.65
C LYS A 149 -18.92 7.67 9.03
N GLU A 150 -19.87 8.61 9.08
CA GLU A 150 -20.50 8.97 10.34
C GLU A 150 -21.41 7.82 10.81
N VAL A 151 -21.21 7.41 12.05
CA VAL A 151 -22.03 6.39 12.71
C VAL A 151 -22.46 6.91 14.07
N LYS A 152 -23.67 6.52 14.53
CA LYS A 152 -24.13 6.84 15.87
C LYS A 152 -23.27 6.07 16.87
N GLY A 153 -22.53 6.79 17.71
CA GLY A 153 -21.68 6.24 18.76
C GLY A 153 -22.09 6.74 20.15
N ALA A 154 -21.38 6.27 21.17
CA ALA A 154 -21.53 6.72 22.55
C ALA A 154 -20.16 6.78 23.23
N PHE A 155 -20.05 7.58 24.28
CA PHE A 155 -18.96 7.45 25.22
C PHE A 155 -19.34 6.44 26.29
N TYR A 156 -18.47 5.45 26.49
CA TYR A 156 -18.58 4.43 27.51
C TYR A 156 -17.65 4.80 28.65
N HIS A 157 -18.18 4.89 29.86
CA HIS A 157 -17.45 5.25 31.07
C HIS A 157 -17.05 3.98 31.81
N ILE A 158 -15.75 3.76 31.94
CA ILE A 158 -15.16 2.58 32.58
C ILE A 158 -14.45 3.03 33.84
N LYS A 159 -14.71 2.33 34.96
CA LYS A 159 -14.08 2.60 36.26
C LYS A 159 -12.97 1.61 36.53
N TYR A 160 -11.75 2.13 36.67
CA TYR A 160 -10.57 1.35 37.10
C TYR A 160 -10.31 1.60 38.57
N PHE A 161 -10.55 0.59 39.38
CA PHE A 161 -10.40 0.70 40.84
C PHE A 161 -8.93 0.66 41.25
N ILE A 162 -8.57 1.50 42.23
CA ILE A 162 -7.22 1.54 42.80
C ILE A 162 -7.13 0.41 43.82
N GLU A 163 -6.10 -0.42 43.73
CA GLU A 163 -5.90 -1.58 44.59
C GLU A 163 -5.89 -1.19 46.09
N GLY A 164 -6.66 -1.91 46.89
CA GLY A 164 -6.76 -1.69 48.33
C GLY A 164 -7.64 -0.52 48.75
N THR A 165 -8.32 0.15 47.83
CA THR A 165 -9.22 1.28 48.12
C THR A 165 -10.59 1.10 47.46
N ASN A 166 -11.54 1.99 47.78
CA ASN A 166 -12.82 2.09 47.07
C ASN A 166 -12.80 3.22 46.01
N GLU A 167 -11.63 3.82 45.81
CA GLU A 167 -11.46 4.89 44.82
C GLU A 167 -11.23 4.31 43.43
N PHE A 168 -11.56 5.07 42.40
CA PHE A 168 -11.41 4.67 41.01
C PHE A 168 -11.02 5.84 40.13
N LEU A 169 -10.36 5.52 39.02
CA LEU A 169 -10.18 6.41 37.88
C LEU A 169 -11.27 6.11 36.85
N GLU A 170 -11.95 7.14 36.40
CA GLU A 170 -12.96 7.00 35.34
C GLU A 170 -12.36 7.42 33.99
N VAL A 171 -12.45 6.51 33.03
CA VAL A 171 -11.98 6.71 31.66
C VAL A 171 -13.20 6.66 30.72
N ALA A 172 -13.32 7.63 29.83
CA ALA A 172 -14.36 7.64 28.80
C ALA A 172 -13.75 7.25 27.43
N THR A 173 -14.36 6.28 26.77
CA THR A 173 -13.91 5.79 25.46
C THR A 173 -15.09 5.57 24.51
N THR A 174 -14.86 5.75 23.22
CA THR A 174 -15.81 5.36 22.17
C THR A 174 -15.64 3.89 21.74
N ARG A 175 -14.59 3.22 22.21
CA ARG A 175 -14.24 1.83 21.89
C ARG A 175 -14.09 0.99 23.17
N PRO A 176 -15.20 0.53 23.75
CA PRO A 176 -15.17 -0.21 25.02
C PRO A 176 -14.47 -1.58 24.94
N GLU A 177 -14.32 -2.12 23.72
CA GLU A 177 -13.62 -3.37 23.45
C GLU A 177 -12.11 -3.31 23.84
N THR A 178 -11.53 -2.11 23.94
CA THR A 178 -10.13 -1.93 24.37
C THR A 178 -9.90 -2.36 25.82
N LEU A 179 -10.96 -2.44 26.64
CA LEU A 179 -10.90 -2.92 28.01
C LEU A 179 -10.15 -4.26 28.15
N PHE A 180 -10.31 -5.17 27.21
CA PHE A 180 -9.64 -6.48 27.25
C PHE A 180 -8.12 -6.42 27.06
N GLY A 181 -7.60 -5.29 26.55
CA GLY A 181 -6.17 -5.07 26.35
C GLY A 181 -5.55 -4.08 27.34
N ASP A 182 -6.35 -3.49 28.21
CA ASP A 182 -5.88 -2.45 29.13
C ASP A 182 -5.00 -3.06 30.25
N THR A 183 -3.82 -2.51 30.42
CA THR A 183 -2.83 -2.95 31.42
C THR A 183 -2.52 -1.89 32.47
N ALA A 184 -2.76 -0.61 32.14
CA ALA A 184 -2.50 0.51 33.03
C ALA A 184 -3.33 1.74 32.62
N VAL A 185 -3.51 2.65 33.56
CA VAL A 185 -4.06 3.99 33.32
C VAL A 185 -2.96 5.02 33.57
N ALA A 186 -2.69 5.86 32.59
CA ALA A 186 -1.73 6.95 32.69
C ALA A 186 -2.45 8.27 32.96
N VAL A 187 -1.91 9.09 33.86
CA VAL A 187 -2.43 10.43 34.16
C VAL A 187 -1.32 11.47 33.99
N ASN A 188 -1.73 12.72 33.75
CA ASN A 188 -0.76 13.82 33.71
C ASN A 188 -0.31 14.15 35.14
N PRO A 189 1.00 14.09 35.47
CA PRO A 189 1.50 14.35 36.83
C PRO A 189 1.28 15.80 37.32
N ASN A 190 1.04 16.72 36.41
CA ASN A 190 0.74 18.14 36.72
C ASN A 190 -0.75 18.44 36.87
N ASP A 191 -1.63 17.45 36.74
CA ASP A 191 -3.07 17.62 36.86
C ASP A 191 -3.47 17.53 38.35
N GLU A 192 -4.05 18.61 38.86
CA GLU A 192 -4.47 18.74 40.28
C GLU A 192 -5.38 17.59 40.72
N ARG A 193 -6.16 17.01 39.81
CA ARG A 193 -7.13 15.94 40.10
C ARG A 193 -6.43 14.62 40.53
N TYR A 194 -5.16 14.46 40.21
CA TYR A 194 -4.45 13.19 40.38
C TYR A 194 -3.20 13.31 41.25
N LYS A 195 -3.02 14.47 41.90
CA LYS A 195 -1.83 14.73 42.77
C LYS A 195 -1.65 13.71 43.87
N ASP A 196 -2.74 13.22 44.44
CA ASP A 196 -2.72 12.26 45.53
C ASP A 196 -2.48 10.82 45.09
N LEU A 197 -2.38 10.58 43.77
CA LEU A 197 -2.16 9.27 43.15
C LEU A 197 -0.74 9.06 42.62
N ILE A 198 0.13 10.06 42.76
CA ILE A 198 1.49 10.08 42.17
C ILE A 198 2.53 9.91 43.29
#